data_69c3ea24615ce204500c370dc64e5b39
#
_entry.id   69c3ea24615ce204500c370dc64e5b39
#
_cell.length_a   1.000
_cell.length_b   1.000
_cell.length_c   1.000
_cell.angle_alpha   90.00
_cell.angle_beta   90.00
_cell.angle_gamma   90.00
#
_symmetry.space_group_name_H-M   'P 1'
#
loop_
_entity.id
_entity.type
_entity.pdbx_description
1 polymer ?
#
loop_
_entity_poly.entity_id
_entity_poly.type
_entity_poly.pdbx_seq_one_letter_code
_entity_poly.pdbx_strand_id
1 'polypeptide(L)'
;AVGMAAMLMRQGVVKRALAIGLDLPLCRELLGTYWASGMLSRNGLNDPYGPLADGMCISEGGAAIALELSSAPGIYVKDYLVNSDAYSPLGMPEDGKSIAALLEAALKSRDGAVPLTVCPHASGTAGNSVSERAALKRVFKDGLPDLRMMKPWTGHAIGGSGILELALMLVFAREGVLP
;
A
#
# COMPACT_ATOMS: atom_id res chain seq x y z
N ALA A 1 3.55 -3.79 -10.13
CA ALA A 1 3.00 -4.69 -11.17
C ALA A 1 1.75 -4.07 -11.82
N VAL A 2 0.66 -3.80 -11.08
CA VAL A 2 -0.64 -3.33 -11.63
C VAL A 2 -0.51 -2.02 -12.44
N GLY A 3 0.17 -1.01 -11.91
CA GLY A 3 0.35 0.27 -12.61
C GLY A 3 1.14 0.14 -13.91
N MET A 4 2.21 -0.66 -13.92
CA MET A 4 2.97 -0.97 -15.13
C MET A 4 2.10 -1.69 -16.17
N ALA A 5 1.32 -2.69 -15.74
CA ALA A 5 0.39 -3.41 -16.61
C ALA A 5 -0.64 -2.44 -17.24
N ALA A 6 -1.25 -1.58 -16.41
CA ALA A 6 -2.21 -0.58 -16.90
C ALA A 6 -1.58 0.41 -17.89
N MET A 7 -0.34 0.82 -17.67
CA MET A 7 0.40 1.69 -18.58
C MET A 7 0.65 1.00 -19.94
N LEU A 8 1.14 -0.23 -19.94
CA LEU A 8 1.38 -1.00 -21.18
C LEU A 8 0.10 -1.23 -21.97
N MET A 9 -1.02 -1.46 -21.28
CA MET A 9 -2.33 -1.61 -21.92
C MET A 9 -2.80 -0.30 -22.55
N ARG A 10 -2.67 0.84 -21.85
CA ARG A 10 -3.01 2.16 -22.39
C ARG A 10 -2.17 2.56 -23.59
N GLN A 11 -0.92 2.10 -23.65
CA GLN A 11 -0.03 2.30 -24.78
C GLN A 11 -0.30 1.32 -25.94
N GLY A 12 -1.24 0.40 -25.80
CA GLY A 12 -1.59 -0.59 -26.82
C GLY A 12 -0.56 -1.72 -26.98
N VAL A 13 0.42 -1.83 -26.07
CA VAL A 13 1.46 -2.88 -26.11
C VAL A 13 0.85 -4.25 -25.84
N VAL A 14 -0.09 -4.33 -24.89
CA VAL A 14 -0.82 -5.54 -24.56
C VAL A 14 -2.32 -5.25 -24.41
N LYS A 15 -3.17 -6.23 -24.75
CA LYS A 15 -4.64 -6.11 -24.61
C LYS A 15 -5.15 -6.58 -23.26
N ARG A 16 -4.46 -7.52 -22.64
CA ARG A 16 -4.75 -8.10 -21.33
C ARG A 16 -3.45 -8.29 -20.57
N ALA A 17 -3.51 -8.22 -19.26
CA ALA A 17 -2.36 -8.45 -18.41
C ALA A 17 -2.78 -9.22 -17.14
N LEU A 18 -1.88 -10.05 -16.66
CA LEU A 18 -1.96 -10.64 -15.32
C LEU A 18 -0.86 -10.02 -14.47
N ALA A 19 -1.25 -9.20 -13.50
CA ALA A 19 -0.33 -8.63 -12.53
C ALA A 19 -0.23 -9.58 -11.34
N ILE A 20 0.97 -10.05 -11.02
CA ILE A 20 1.23 -11.00 -9.94
C ILE A 20 2.23 -10.38 -8.96
N GLY A 21 2.00 -10.54 -7.68
CA GLY A 21 2.97 -10.30 -6.61
C GLY A 21 2.89 -11.45 -5.62
N LEU A 22 4.05 -11.99 -5.28
CA LEU A 22 4.21 -13.07 -4.31
C LEU A 22 5.52 -12.87 -3.58
N ASP A 23 5.49 -13.06 -2.27
CA ASP A 23 6.69 -13.09 -1.47
C ASP A 23 6.56 -14.14 -0.36
N LEU A 24 7.63 -14.89 -0.14
CA LEU A 24 7.72 -15.97 0.83
C LEU A 24 8.96 -15.76 1.72
N PRO A 25 8.97 -14.69 2.56
CA PRO A 25 10.14 -14.27 3.30
C PRO A 25 10.36 -15.01 4.63
N LEU A 26 9.52 -15.99 4.99
CA LEU A 26 9.61 -16.68 6.29
C LEU A 26 10.73 -17.72 6.31
N CYS A 27 11.93 -17.34 5.90
CA CYS A 27 13.14 -18.14 6.06
C CYS A 27 14.05 -17.56 7.15
N ARG A 28 14.89 -18.40 7.73
CA ARG A 28 15.75 -18.06 8.87
C ARG A 28 16.65 -16.86 8.61
N GLU A 29 17.19 -16.78 7.42
CA GLU A 29 18.16 -15.76 7.01
C GLU A 29 17.50 -14.38 6.93
N LEU A 30 16.32 -14.30 6.28
CA LEU A 30 15.58 -13.05 6.16
C LEU A 30 15.00 -12.61 7.49
N LEU A 31 14.39 -13.51 8.26
CA LEU A 31 13.89 -13.20 9.59
C LEU A 31 15.02 -12.71 10.51
N GLY A 32 16.19 -13.36 10.47
CA GLY A 32 17.36 -12.92 11.23
C GLY A 32 17.83 -11.52 10.83
N THR A 33 17.83 -11.21 9.54
CA THR A 33 18.20 -9.88 9.03
C THR A 33 17.22 -8.81 9.48
N TYR A 34 15.93 -9.04 9.33
CA TYR A 34 14.89 -8.08 9.77
C TYR A 34 14.86 -7.91 11.29
N TRP A 35 15.10 -8.99 12.03
CA TRP A 35 15.25 -8.92 13.49
C TRP A 35 16.45 -8.07 13.91
N ALA A 36 17.60 -8.33 13.31
CA ALA A 36 18.84 -7.60 13.60
C ALA A 36 18.76 -6.12 13.22
N SER A 37 17.99 -5.78 12.16
CA SER A 37 17.74 -4.38 11.76
C SER A 37 16.72 -3.66 12.63
N GLY A 38 16.07 -4.35 13.58
CA GLY A 38 15.04 -3.78 14.45
C GLY A 38 13.72 -3.46 13.75
N MET A 39 13.46 -4.07 12.59
CA MET A 39 12.23 -3.83 11.80
C MET A 39 11.05 -4.71 12.23
N LEU A 40 11.31 -5.82 12.93
CA LEU A 40 10.25 -6.71 13.41
C LEU A 40 9.65 -6.22 14.72
N SER A 41 8.35 -6.37 14.85
CA SER A 41 7.64 -6.15 16.11
C SER A 41 8.17 -7.11 17.18
N ARG A 42 8.46 -6.55 18.36
CA ARG A 42 8.91 -7.32 19.52
C ARG A 42 7.76 -7.79 20.41
N ASN A 43 6.62 -7.11 20.31
CA ASN A 43 5.41 -7.48 21.04
C ASN A 43 4.49 -8.44 20.27
N GLY A 44 4.85 -8.77 19.02
CA GLY A 44 4.08 -9.68 18.16
C GLY A 44 2.79 -9.05 17.60
N LEU A 45 2.62 -7.74 17.72
CA LEU A 45 1.47 -7.02 17.22
C LEU A 45 1.87 -6.19 16.01
N ASN A 46 0.98 -6.08 15.06
CA ASN A 46 1.05 -5.10 13.98
C ASN A 46 0.03 -4.00 14.29
N ASP A 47 0.49 -2.93 14.94
CA ASP A 47 -0.34 -1.81 15.40
C ASP A 47 0.04 -0.51 14.66
N PRO A 48 -0.28 -0.42 13.33
CA PRO A 48 0.05 0.78 12.56
C PRO A 48 -0.68 1.99 13.16
N TYR A 49 0.09 3.07 13.36
CA TYR A 49 -0.39 4.33 13.93
C TYR A 49 -0.80 4.29 15.41
N GLY A 50 -0.82 3.14 16.03
CA GLY A 50 -1.14 2.98 17.45
C GLY A 50 0.07 3.17 18.37
N PRO A 51 -0.15 3.15 19.68
CA PRO A 51 0.92 3.32 20.67
C PRO A 51 1.89 2.13 20.75
N LEU A 52 1.51 0.98 20.20
CA LEU A 52 2.30 -0.25 20.19
C LEU A 52 3.05 -0.46 18.87
N ALA A 53 3.10 0.54 18.01
CA ALA A 53 3.82 0.52 16.73
C ALA A 53 5.34 0.46 16.95
N ASP A 54 5.88 -0.75 17.12
CA ASP A 54 7.30 -1.01 17.41
C ASP A 54 8.00 -1.80 16.28
N GLY A 55 7.28 -2.24 15.29
CA GLY A 55 7.80 -3.01 14.16
C GLY A 55 6.70 -3.66 13.34
N MET A 56 7.10 -4.38 12.30
CA MET A 56 6.17 -5.12 11.44
C MET A 56 6.10 -6.59 11.84
N CYS A 57 4.95 -7.22 11.62
CA CYS A 57 4.80 -8.67 11.64
C CYS A 57 4.94 -9.19 10.21
N ILE A 58 6.04 -9.88 9.90
CA ILE A 58 6.26 -10.48 8.59
C ILE A 58 5.28 -11.64 8.36
N SER A 59 4.80 -11.75 7.14
CA SER A 59 3.99 -12.88 6.66
C SER A 59 4.42 -13.31 5.26
N GLU A 60 3.85 -14.38 4.79
CA GLU A 60 3.95 -14.82 3.40
C GLU A 60 2.61 -14.63 2.72
N GLY A 61 2.66 -14.29 1.44
CA GLY A 61 1.43 -14.16 0.68
C GLY A 61 1.62 -13.45 -0.65
N GLY A 62 0.56 -13.46 -1.40
CA GLY A 62 0.51 -12.80 -2.70
C GLY A 62 -0.86 -12.90 -3.33
N ALA A 63 -0.99 -12.28 -4.49
CA ALA A 63 -2.20 -12.34 -5.30
C ALA A 63 -1.87 -12.16 -6.78
N ALA A 64 -2.87 -12.46 -7.61
CA ALA A 64 -2.85 -12.20 -9.04
C ALA A 64 -4.11 -11.42 -9.44
N ILE A 65 -3.95 -10.35 -10.20
CA ILE A 65 -5.06 -9.51 -10.69
C ILE A 65 -5.04 -9.49 -12.22
N ALA A 66 -6.11 -9.97 -12.83
CA ALA A 66 -6.30 -9.88 -14.26
C ALA A 66 -6.85 -8.49 -14.62
N LEU A 67 -6.28 -7.90 -15.67
CA LEU A 67 -6.63 -6.59 -16.20
C LEU A 67 -6.96 -6.71 -17.68
N GLU A 68 -7.99 -5.98 -18.12
CA GLU A 68 -8.32 -5.82 -19.53
C GLU A 68 -8.85 -4.42 -19.81
N LEU A 69 -8.73 -3.97 -21.05
CA LEU A 69 -9.39 -2.75 -21.49
C LEU A 69 -10.88 -3.04 -21.66
N SER A 70 -11.72 -2.26 -20.97
CA SER A 70 -13.17 -2.44 -21.02
C SER A 70 -13.88 -1.10 -20.86
N SER A 71 -15.02 -0.96 -21.52
CA SER A 71 -16.00 0.11 -21.30
C SER A 71 -17.22 -0.35 -20.49
N ALA A 72 -17.28 -1.64 -20.13
CA ALA A 72 -18.37 -2.20 -19.33
C ALA A 72 -18.28 -1.70 -17.86
N PRO A 73 -19.40 -1.57 -17.14
CA PRO A 73 -19.36 -1.22 -15.73
C PRO A 73 -18.44 -2.14 -14.93
N GLY A 74 -17.62 -1.55 -14.03
CA GLY A 74 -16.64 -2.33 -13.28
C GLY A 74 -15.75 -1.46 -12.41
N ILE A 75 -14.69 -2.06 -11.86
CA ILE A 75 -13.66 -1.38 -11.10
C ILE A 75 -12.49 -1.10 -12.03
N TYR A 76 -12.01 0.12 -12.06
CA TYR A 76 -10.99 0.58 -13.01
C TYR A 76 -9.74 1.06 -12.31
N VAL A 77 -8.58 0.76 -12.88
CA VAL A 77 -7.32 1.45 -12.56
C VAL A 77 -7.35 2.82 -13.24
N LYS A 78 -7.67 3.86 -12.49
CA LYS A 78 -7.79 5.21 -13.01
C LYS A 78 -6.42 5.85 -13.21
N ASP A 79 -5.50 5.66 -12.26
CA ASP A 79 -4.18 6.28 -12.31
C ASP A 79 -3.11 5.40 -11.64
N TYR A 80 -1.86 5.74 -11.90
CA TYR A 80 -0.68 5.14 -11.30
C TYR A 80 0.42 6.20 -11.16
N LEU A 81 0.81 6.45 -9.92
CA LEU A 81 1.81 7.44 -9.57
C LEU A 81 2.94 6.78 -8.79
N VAL A 82 4.16 7.25 -9.00
CA VAL A 82 5.35 6.77 -8.32
C VAL A 82 6.31 7.92 -8.10
N ASN A 83 6.96 7.91 -6.95
CA ASN A 83 8.11 8.79 -6.67
C ASN A 83 9.17 8.05 -5.85
N SER A 84 10.25 8.75 -5.52
CA SER A 84 11.26 8.32 -4.57
C SER A 84 11.58 9.48 -3.64
N ASP A 85 11.71 9.19 -2.34
CA ASP A 85 12.15 10.17 -1.37
C ASP A 85 13.66 10.37 -1.35
N ALA A 86 14.41 9.38 -1.86
CA ALA A 86 15.88 9.37 -1.91
C ALA A 86 16.56 9.66 -0.55
N TYR A 87 15.87 9.31 0.55
CA TYR A 87 16.29 9.63 1.91
C TYR A 87 17.22 8.56 2.49
N SER A 88 16.76 7.33 2.54
CA SER A 88 17.49 6.21 3.15
C SER A 88 17.04 4.87 2.54
N PRO A 89 17.92 3.85 2.48
CA PRO A 89 17.51 2.52 2.05
C PRO A 89 16.45 1.86 2.94
N LEU A 90 16.40 2.22 4.23
CA LEU A 90 15.52 1.58 5.24
C LEU A 90 14.62 2.59 5.97
N GLY A 91 15.05 3.83 6.09
CA GLY A 91 14.32 4.86 6.83
C GLY A 91 13.39 5.67 5.95
N MET A 92 12.41 6.30 6.58
CA MET A 92 11.50 7.25 5.93
C MET A 92 11.64 8.62 6.60
N PRO A 93 11.59 9.74 5.84
CA PRO A 93 11.62 11.07 6.45
C PRO A 93 10.35 11.29 7.28
N GLU A 94 10.50 11.77 8.49
CA GLU A 94 9.39 11.96 9.44
C GLU A 94 8.34 12.96 8.97
N ASP A 95 8.71 13.88 8.08
CA ASP A 95 7.82 14.93 7.57
C ASP A 95 6.80 14.44 6.53
N GLY A 96 6.92 13.22 6.05
CA GLY A 96 6.01 12.57 5.11
C GLY A 96 5.81 13.30 3.77
N LYS A 97 6.71 14.25 3.40
CA LYS A 97 6.52 15.08 2.21
C LYS A 97 6.40 14.29 0.93
N SER A 98 7.18 13.23 0.78
CA SER A 98 7.18 12.40 -0.41
C SER A 98 5.85 11.66 -0.58
N ILE A 99 5.32 11.09 0.50
CA ILE A 99 3.99 10.46 0.52
C ILE A 99 2.90 11.50 0.25
N ALA A 100 2.98 12.66 0.90
CA ALA A 100 2.02 13.75 0.69
C ALA A 100 1.99 14.21 -0.78
N ALA A 101 3.15 14.34 -1.42
CA ALA A 101 3.22 14.73 -2.83
C ALA A 101 2.51 13.73 -3.76
N LEU A 102 2.62 12.41 -3.50
CA LEU A 102 1.88 11.39 -4.24
C LEU A 102 0.36 11.51 -4.02
N LEU A 103 -0.07 11.70 -2.77
CA LEU A 103 -1.48 11.87 -2.44
C LEU A 103 -2.05 13.13 -3.08
N GLU A 104 -1.35 14.27 -3.01
CA GLU A 104 -1.74 15.51 -3.66
C GLU A 104 -1.84 15.36 -5.19
N ALA A 105 -0.89 14.67 -5.81
CA ALA A 105 -0.94 14.39 -7.24
C ALA A 105 -2.14 13.49 -7.61
N ALA A 106 -2.43 12.47 -6.79
CA ALA A 106 -3.59 11.61 -6.98
C ALA A 106 -4.92 12.37 -6.84
N LEU A 107 -5.01 13.32 -5.90
CA LEU A 107 -6.19 14.19 -5.76
C LEU A 107 -6.36 15.12 -6.96
N LYS A 108 -5.28 15.67 -7.49
CA LYS A 108 -5.33 16.51 -8.71
C LYS A 108 -5.87 15.74 -9.91
N SER A 109 -5.46 14.48 -10.09
CA SER A 109 -5.95 13.62 -11.18
C SER A 109 -7.44 13.26 -11.04
N ARG A 110 -8.05 13.58 -9.91
CA ARG A 110 -9.46 13.35 -9.57
C ARG A 110 -10.27 14.64 -9.40
N ASP A 111 -9.78 15.77 -9.94
CA ASP A 111 -10.41 17.09 -9.78
C ASP A 111 -10.57 17.48 -8.28
N GLY A 112 -9.65 17.04 -7.44
CA GLY A 112 -9.67 17.31 -6.00
C GLY A 112 -10.66 16.46 -5.19
N ALA A 113 -11.37 15.53 -5.81
CA ALA A 113 -12.32 14.67 -5.09
C ALA A 113 -11.59 13.79 -4.05
N VAL A 114 -11.98 13.91 -2.79
CA VAL A 114 -11.46 13.09 -1.70
C VAL A 114 -11.91 11.64 -1.90
N PRO A 115 -11.01 10.64 -1.81
CA PRO A 115 -11.39 9.24 -1.90
C PRO A 115 -12.27 8.84 -0.71
N LEU A 116 -13.20 7.91 -0.92
CA LEU A 116 -13.99 7.33 0.17
C LEU A 116 -13.13 6.49 1.09
N THR A 117 -12.19 5.75 0.51
CA THR A 117 -11.33 4.82 1.23
C THR A 117 -9.87 4.97 0.78
N VAL A 118 -8.95 4.85 1.72
CA VAL A 118 -7.50 4.75 1.47
C VAL A 118 -6.98 3.49 2.15
N CYS A 119 -6.26 2.65 1.40
CA CYS A 119 -5.46 1.57 1.96
C CYS A 119 -4.01 2.06 2.08
N PRO A 120 -3.57 2.47 3.29
CA PRO A 120 -2.22 2.99 3.49
C PRO A 120 -1.19 1.87 3.56
N HIS A 121 0.11 2.21 3.52
CA HIS A 121 1.16 1.22 3.70
C HIS A 121 1.12 0.57 5.08
N ALA A 122 0.97 1.38 6.14
CA ALA A 122 0.65 0.93 7.50
C ALA A 122 1.45 -0.31 7.96
N SER A 123 2.80 -0.27 7.84
CA SER A 123 3.66 -1.43 8.13
C SER A 123 3.76 -1.79 9.61
N GLY A 124 3.40 -0.89 10.52
CA GLY A 124 3.57 -1.04 11.97
C GLY A 124 4.94 -0.61 12.48
N THR A 125 5.90 -0.25 11.61
CA THR A 125 7.17 0.33 12.06
C THR A 125 6.97 1.77 12.54
N ALA A 126 7.70 2.19 13.56
CA ALA A 126 7.59 3.54 14.11
C ALA A 126 7.85 4.62 13.03
N GLY A 127 8.89 4.46 12.21
CA GLY A 127 9.23 5.41 11.15
C GLY A 127 8.11 5.57 10.11
N ASN A 128 7.53 4.45 9.63
CA ASN A 128 6.39 4.51 8.71
C ASN A 128 5.19 5.18 9.37
N SER A 129 4.88 4.83 10.61
CA SER A 129 3.73 5.38 11.34
C SER A 129 3.82 6.91 11.47
N VAL A 130 4.99 7.44 11.78
CA VAL A 130 5.22 8.90 11.88
C VAL A 130 5.09 9.56 10.51
N SER A 131 5.82 9.08 9.51
CA SER A 131 5.89 9.64 8.16
C SER A 131 4.52 9.63 7.46
N GLU A 132 3.84 8.50 7.49
CA GLU A 132 2.57 8.32 6.79
C GLU A 132 1.43 9.12 7.46
N ARG A 133 1.38 9.15 8.81
CA ARG A 133 0.44 10.01 9.54
C ARG A 133 0.65 11.49 9.25
N ALA A 134 1.90 11.94 9.17
CA ALA A 134 2.23 13.32 8.82
C ALA A 134 1.71 13.65 7.41
N ALA A 135 1.90 12.76 6.45
CA ALA A 135 1.40 12.91 5.09
C ALA A 135 -0.12 12.98 5.02
N LEU A 136 -0.81 12.01 5.64
CA LEU A 136 -2.27 11.95 5.68
C LEU A 136 -2.87 13.22 6.30
N LYS A 137 -2.35 13.64 7.47
CA LYS A 137 -2.79 14.87 8.14
C LYS A 137 -2.57 16.11 7.28
N ARG A 138 -1.43 16.19 6.60
CA ARG A 138 -1.09 17.32 5.73
C ARG A 138 -2.06 17.45 4.55
N VAL A 139 -2.42 16.34 3.92
CA VAL A 139 -3.22 16.33 2.69
C VAL A 139 -4.70 16.44 3.00
N PHE A 140 -5.20 15.66 3.94
CA PHE A 140 -6.63 15.55 4.22
C PHE A 140 -7.10 16.45 5.37
N LYS A 141 -6.19 17.03 6.16
CA LYS A 141 -6.50 17.91 7.31
C LYS A 141 -7.51 17.22 8.25
N ASP A 142 -8.72 17.81 8.37
CA ASP A 142 -9.78 17.29 9.23
C ASP A 142 -10.77 16.35 8.51
N GLY A 143 -10.59 16.14 7.22
CA GLY A 143 -11.43 15.29 6.37
C GLY A 143 -10.76 13.97 5.98
N LEU A 144 -10.18 13.24 6.94
CA LEU A 144 -9.56 11.94 6.68
C LEU A 144 -10.56 10.96 6.05
N PRO A 145 -10.19 10.31 4.94
CA PRO A 145 -10.98 9.23 4.37
C PRO A 145 -11.01 8.02 5.32
N ASP A 146 -11.89 7.06 5.04
CA ASP A 146 -11.85 5.76 5.72
C ASP A 146 -10.52 5.05 5.45
N LEU A 147 -9.78 4.73 6.51
CA LEU A 147 -8.48 4.05 6.40
C LEU A 147 -8.65 2.54 6.58
N ARG A 148 -8.38 1.77 5.54
CA ARG A 148 -8.43 0.30 5.57
C ARG A 148 -7.01 -0.26 5.65
N MET A 149 -6.53 -0.47 6.86
CA MET A 149 -5.24 -1.07 7.14
C MET A 149 -5.37 -2.59 7.10
N MET A 150 -4.71 -3.23 6.12
CA MET A 150 -4.79 -4.69 5.93
C MET A 150 -3.75 -5.45 6.75
N LYS A 151 -2.56 -4.89 6.94
CA LYS A 151 -1.45 -5.58 7.61
C LYS A 151 -1.69 -6.02 9.06
N PRO A 152 -2.56 -5.39 9.87
CA PRO A 152 -2.95 -5.96 11.16
C PRO A 152 -3.53 -7.38 11.06
N TRP A 153 -4.14 -7.71 9.91
CA TRP A 153 -4.78 -9.00 9.64
C TRP A 153 -3.91 -9.95 8.80
N THR A 154 -3.24 -9.41 7.79
CA THR A 154 -2.46 -10.21 6.83
C THR A 154 -0.99 -10.37 7.21
N GLY A 155 -0.49 -9.55 8.13
CA GLY A 155 0.94 -9.32 8.26
C GLY A 155 1.51 -8.56 7.06
N HIS A 156 2.82 -8.41 7.02
CA HIS A 156 3.55 -7.74 5.94
C HIS A 156 4.23 -8.77 5.05
N ALA A 157 3.61 -9.11 3.93
CA ALA A 157 4.17 -10.02 2.92
C ALA A 157 5.15 -9.31 1.97
N ILE A 158 5.95 -8.41 2.48
CA ILE A 158 7.01 -7.65 1.81
C ILE A 158 6.63 -7.24 0.37
N GLY A 159 7.25 -7.83 -0.65
CA GLY A 159 6.97 -7.53 -2.07
C GLY A 159 5.60 -8.01 -2.55
N GLY A 160 4.97 -8.96 -1.85
CA GLY A 160 3.63 -9.45 -2.11
C GLY A 160 2.51 -8.58 -1.55
N SER A 161 2.79 -7.73 -0.54
CA SER A 161 1.77 -6.98 0.20
C SER A 161 0.89 -6.10 -0.67
N GLY A 162 1.46 -5.29 -1.53
CA GLY A 162 0.67 -4.30 -2.27
C GLY A 162 -0.38 -4.90 -3.19
N ILE A 163 -0.09 -6.05 -3.82
CA ILE A 163 -1.08 -6.71 -4.68
C ILE A 163 -2.07 -7.54 -3.85
N LEU A 164 -1.63 -8.13 -2.74
CA LEU A 164 -2.51 -8.83 -1.80
C LEU A 164 -3.56 -7.86 -1.23
N GLU A 165 -3.13 -6.72 -0.75
CA GLU A 165 -4.01 -5.67 -0.22
C GLU A 165 -4.98 -5.15 -1.27
N LEU A 166 -4.50 -4.90 -2.48
CA LEU A 166 -5.37 -4.49 -3.59
C LEU A 166 -6.41 -5.58 -3.92
N ALA A 167 -6.02 -6.85 -3.96
CA ALA A 167 -6.94 -7.95 -4.20
C ALA A 167 -8.02 -8.06 -3.11
N LEU A 168 -7.64 -7.90 -1.84
CA LEU A 168 -8.59 -7.85 -0.72
C LEU A 168 -9.55 -6.66 -0.83
N MET A 169 -9.04 -5.47 -1.17
CA MET A 169 -9.89 -4.30 -1.41
C MET A 169 -10.89 -4.52 -2.54
N LEU A 170 -10.46 -5.18 -3.64
CA LEU A 170 -11.35 -5.53 -4.74
C LEU A 170 -12.45 -6.52 -4.31
N VAL A 171 -12.10 -7.52 -3.51
CA VAL A 171 -13.09 -8.46 -2.96
C VAL A 171 -14.08 -7.72 -2.05
N PHE A 172 -13.60 -6.91 -1.13
CA PHE A 172 -14.46 -6.15 -0.22
C PHE A 172 -15.38 -5.17 -0.95
N ALA A 173 -14.88 -4.52 -2.02
CA ALA A 173 -15.70 -3.65 -2.85
C ALA A 173 -16.81 -4.44 -3.58
N ARG A 174 -16.51 -5.66 -4.06
CA ARG A 174 -17.51 -6.53 -4.73
C ARG A 174 -18.56 -7.06 -3.77
N GLU A 175 -18.18 -7.33 -2.53
CA GLU A 175 -19.09 -7.80 -1.47
C GLU A 175 -19.85 -6.66 -0.78
N GLY A 176 -19.64 -5.41 -1.20
CA GLY A 176 -20.30 -4.23 -0.61
C GLY A 176 -19.84 -3.92 0.82
N VAL A 177 -18.67 -4.40 1.22
CA VAL A 177 -18.08 -4.15 2.56
C VAL A 177 -17.32 -2.82 2.60
N LEU A 178 -16.93 -2.30 1.45
CA LEU A 178 -16.36 -0.95 1.33
C LEU A 178 -17.47 0.07 1.01
N PRO A 179 -17.34 1.30 1.53
CA PRO A 179 -18.27 2.38 1.21
C PRO A 179 -18.28 2.74 -0.28
#